data_d90e8b39403c06a13f1671a9518245fa
#
_entry.id   d90e8b39403c06a13f1671a9518245fa
#
_cell.length_a   1.000
_cell.length_b   1.000
_cell.length_c   1.000
_cell.angle_alpha   90.00
_cell.angle_beta   90.00
_cell.angle_gamma   90.00
#
_symmetry.space_group_name_H-M   'P 1'
#
loop_
_entity.id
_entity.type
_entity.pdbx_description
1 polymer ?
#
loop_
_entity_poly.entity_id
_entity_poly.type
_entity_poly.pdbx_seq_one_letter_code
_entity_poly.pdbx_strand_id
1 'polypeptide(L)'
;MIDKRVKNAKEAIEGIKDGMTLMLGGFGLCGIPENSINALVESDVKDLTCISNNAGVDDFGLGLLLHKRQIKKMISSYVGENAEFERQMLSGELEVELTPQGTLAEKCRAAQAGIPAFYTPAGYGTEVAEGKEVKEFKGKPHILEHAFDADFSIVKAWKGDHAGNLIFKGSARNFNHPMAGAGKITIAEVEELVEPGQLDPNEIHIPGIMIQRIFQGEKFEKRIEQRTVRTKE
;
A
#
# COMPACT_ATOMS: atom_id res chain seq x y z
N MET A 1 4.64 8.87 -27.39
CA MET A 1 3.67 8.69 -26.31
C MET A 1 4.40 7.96 -25.18
N ILE A 2 4.17 8.32 -23.92
CA ILE A 2 4.81 7.64 -22.79
C ILE A 2 4.15 6.29 -22.63
N ASP A 3 4.94 5.21 -22.60
CA ASP A 3 4.49 3.85 -22.37
C ASP A 3 5.21 3.30 -21.13
N LYS A 4 4.46 2.92 -20.10
CA LYS A 4 4.95 2.45 -18.80
C LYS A 4 4.60 0.98 -18.56
N ARG A 5 4.10 0.32 -19.59
CA ARG A 5 3.71 -1.09 -19.47
C ARG A 5 4.91 -1.97 -19.19
N VAL A 6 4.71 -2.91 -18.33
CA VAL A 6 5.53 -4.10 -18.15
C VAL A 6 4.69 -5.34 -18.42
N LYS A 7 5.32 -6.46 -18.74
CA LYS A 7 4.61 -7.64 -19.23
C LYS A 7 3.73 -8.31 -18.18
N ASN A 8 4.21 -8.35 -16.95
CA ASN A 8 3.56 -9.07 -15.85
C ASN A 8 4.10 -8.61 -14.49
N ALA A 9 3.57 -9.19 -13.42
CA ALA A 9 3.96 -8.90 -12.05
C ALA A 9 5.46 -9.14 -11.80
N LYS A 10 6.05 -10.18 -12.39
CA LYS A 10 7.46 -10.52 -12.20
C LYS A 10 8.38 -9.42 -12.75
N GLU A 11 8.11 -8.92 -13.95
CA GLU A 11 8.84 -7.78 -14.52
C GLU A 11 8.57 -6.50 -13.73
N ALA A 12 7.33 -6.34 -13.22
CA ALA A 12 6.96 -5.15 -12.45
C ALA A 12 7.77 -5.00 -11.17
N ILE A 13 8.06 -6.10 -10.46
CA ILE A 13 8.82 -6.08 -9.19
C ILE A 13 10.34 -6.08 -9.39
N GLU A 14 10.85 -6.11 -10.61
CA GLU A 14 12.29 -6.08 -10.86
C GLU A 14 12.95 -4.88 -10.18
N GLY A 15 14.08 -5.15 -9.53
CA GLY A 15 14.83 -4.15 -8.76
C GLY A 15 14.44 -4.04 -7.30
N ILE A 16 13.41 -4.75 -6.84
CA ILE A 16 13.16 -4.94 -5.40
C ILE A 16 14.24 -5.87 -4.86
N LYS A 17 14.87 -5.47 -3.75
CA LYS A 17 16.00 -6.17 -3.12
C LYS A 17 15.78 -6.33 -1.62
N ASP A 18 16.59 -7.17 -1.01
CA ASP A 18 16.62 -7.37 0.44
C ASP A 18 16.74 -6.03 1.19
N GLY A 19 16.01 -5.92 2.29
CA GLY A 19 16.03 -4.75 3.17
C GLY A 19 15.26 -3.52 2.66
N MET A 20 14.68 -3.56 1.47
CA MET A 20 13.92 -2.41 0.94
C MET A 20 12.60 -2.19 1.67
N THR A 21 12.14 -0.94 1.62
CA THR A 21 10.85 -0.51 2.16
C THR A 21 9.80 -0.46 1.05
N LEU A 22 8.72 -1.20 1.23
CA LEU A 22 7.60 -1.30 0.29
C LEU A 22 6.32 -0.78 0.92
N MET A 23 5.58 0.08 0.20
CA MET A 23 4.18 0.39 0.50
C MET A 23 3.28 -0.53 -0.32
N LEU A 24 2.32 -1.20 0.33
CA LEU A 24 1.39 -2.08 -0.35
C LEU A 24 -0.05 -1.63 -0.06
N GLY A 25 -0.75 -1.26 -1.13
CA GLY A 25 -2.12 -0.77 -1.08
C GLY A 25 -3.11 -1.82 -0.61
N GLY A 26 -4.33 -1.38 -0.36
CA GLY A 26 -5.41 -2.22 0.16
C GLY A 26 -5.86 -1.81 1.56
N PHE A 27 -7.00 -2.35 1.95
CA PHE A 27 -7.60 -2.22 3.28
C PHE A 27 -8.33 -3.52 3.62
N GLY A 28 -7.92 -4.22 4.66
CA GLY A 28 -8.35 -5.58 4.88
C GLY A 28 -7.97 -6.44 3.66
N LEU A 29 -8.94 -7.06 3.04
CA LEU A 29 -8.77 -7.84 1.81
C LEU A 29 -9.22 -7.07 0.55
N CYS A 30 -9.66 -5.82 0.70
CA CYS A 30 -10.18 -5.02 -0.41
C CYS A 30 -9.07 -4.23 -1.11
N GLY A 31 -8.97 -4.36 -2.43
CA GLY A 31 -8.00 -3.61 -3.22
C GLY A 31 -6.55 -4.06 -3.06
N ILE A 32 -6.31 -5.32 -2.73
CA ILE A 32 -4.96 -5.90 -2.59
C ILE A 32 -4.34 -6.11 -3.97
N PRO A 33 -3.06 -5.78 -4.18
CA PRO A 33 -2.31 -6.09 -5.41
C PRO A 33 -1.87 -7.56 -5.42
N GLU A 34 -2.81 -8.47 -5.70
CA GLU A 34 -2.67 -9.92 -5.54
C GLU A 34 -1.55 -10.50 -6.39
N ASN A 35 -1.46 -10.08 -7.66
CA ASN A 35 -0.46 -10.63 -8.57
C ASN A 35 0.96 -10.18 -8.20
N SER A 36 1.11 -8.93 -7.78
CA SER A 36 2.40 -8.39 -7.32
C SER A 36 2.86 -9.06 -6.03
N ILE A 37 1.95 -9.30 -5.08
CA ILE A 37 2.26 -10.02 -3.84
C ILE A 37 2.68 -11.46 -4.16
N ASN A 38 1.97 -12.16 -5.04
CA ASN A 38 2.33 -13.52 -5.46
C ASN A 38 3.72 -13.56 -6.12
N ALA A 39 4.04 -12.59 -6.97
CA ALA A 39 5.37 -12.47 -7.57
C ALA A 39 6.47 -12.24 -6.51
N LEU A 40 6.20 -11.44 -5.46
CA LEU A 40 7.11 -11.28 -4.32
C LEU A 40 7.27 -12.58 -3.53
N VAL A 41 6.20 -13.33 -3.32
CA VAL A 41 6.23 -14.66 -2.65
C VAL A 41 7.13 -15.64 -3.42
N GLU A 42 7.10 -15.58 -4.76
CA GLU A 42 7.94 -16.42 -5.63
C GLU A 42 9.39 -15.94 -5.73
N SER A 43 9.66 -14.71 -5.34
CA SER A 43 11.00 -14.15 -5.30
C SER A 43 11.77 -14.61 -4.05
N ASP A 44 13.10 -14.52 -4.08
CA ASP A 44 13.95 -14.84 -2.93
C ASP A 44 14.23 -13.61 -2.04
N VAL A 45 13.54 -12.49 -2.26
CA VAL A 45 13.74 -11.23 -1.54
C VAL A 45 13.34 -11.38 -0.07
N LYS A 46 14.17 -10.84 0.82
CA LYS A 46 14.04 -10.97 2.29
C LYS A 46 14.22 -9.64 3.01
N ASP A 47 14.00 -9.67 4.31
CA ASP A 47 14.23 -8.55 5.23
C ASP A 47 13.46 -7.27 4.85
N LEU A 48 12.33 -7.41 4.16
CA LEU A 48 11.52 -6.29 3.72
C LEU A 48 10.91 -5.53 4.91
N THR A 49 10.86 -4.19 4.79
CA THR A 49 9.97 -3.36 5.58
C THR A 49 8.68 -3.12 4.78
N CYS A 50 7.55 -3.60 5.27
CA CYS A 50 6.27 -3.42 4.60
C CYS A 50 5.39 -2.40 5.33
N ILE A 51 4.91 -1.39 4.61
CA ILE A 51 3.97 -0.38 5.07
C ILE A 51 2.61 -0.70 4.43
N SER A 52 1.64 -1.09 5.24
CA SER A 52 0.28 -1.39 4.78
C SER A 52 -0.72 -1.21 5.93
N ASN A 53 -2.00 -1.06 5.62
CA ASN A 53 -3.04 -0.94 6.65
C ASN A 53 -3.04 -2.14 7.61
N ASN A 54 -2.92 -3.35 7.06
CA ASN A 54 -2.79 -4.63 7.76
C ASN A 54 -2.00 -5.62 6.89
N ALA A 55 -1.88 -6.88 7.32
CA ALA A 55 -1.18 -7.90 6.55
C ALA A 55 -2.11 -8.95 5.88
N GLY A 56 -3.33 -8.56 5.55
CA GLY A 56 -4.32 -9.50 5.01
C GLY A 56 -4.72 -10.55 6.06
N VAL A 57 -4.87 -11.78 5.61
CA VAL A 57 -5.10 -12.97 6.45
C VAL A 57 -4.00 -13.99 6.20
N ASP A 58 -3.96 -15.08 6.98
CA ASP A 58 -2.88 -16.07 6.92
C ASP A 58 -2.57 -16.59 5.50
N ASP A 59 -3.61 -16.86 4.73
CA ASP A 59 -3.53 -17.47 3.40
C ASP A 59 -3.78 -16.51 2.23
N PHE A 60 -3.78 -15.18 2.48
CA PHE A 60 -4.05 -14.19 1.43
C PHE A 60 -3.46 -12.81 1.76
N GLY A 61 -3.00 -12.11 0.73
CA GLY A 61 -2.35 -10.82 0.87
C GLY A 61 -0.95 -10.95 1.50
N LEU A 62 -0.55 -9.98 2.31
CA LEU A 62 0.78 -9.96 2.94
C LEU A 62 1.04 -11.12 3.91
N GLY A 63 -0.01 -11.81 4.39
CA GLY A 63 0.13 -13.03 5.18
C GLY A 63 1.01 -14.07 4.47
N LEU A 64 0.94 -14.17 3.16
CA LEU A 64 1.79 -15.06 2.37
C LEU A 64 3.28 -14.74 2.50
N LEU A 65 3.64 -13.45 2.53
CA LEU A 65 5.04 -13.00 2.75
C LEU A 65 5.49 -13.24 4.20
N LEU A 66 4.59 -13.11 5.18
CA LEU A 66 4.88 -13.43 6.57
C LEU A 66 5.19 -14.92 6.76
N HIS A 67 4.40 -15.81 6.15
CA HIS A 67 4.68 -17.25 6.16
C HIS A 67 6.05 -17.61 5.55
N LYS A 68 6.47 -16.88 4.51
CA LYS A 68 7.78 -17.05 3.86
C LYS A 68 8.93 -16.37 4.60
N ARG A 69 8.68 -15.65 5.70
CA ARG A 69 9.71 -14.88 6.44
C ARG A 69 10.42 -13.85 5.56
N GLN A 70 9.71 -13.26 4.61
CA GLN A 70 10.24 -12.23 3.72
C GLN A 70 10.14 -10.84 4.33
N ILE A 71 9.28 -10.65 5.34
CA ILE A 71 9.08 -9.37 6.05
C ILE A 71 9.84 -9.40 7.37
N LYS A 72 10.71 -8.42 7.58
CA LYS A 72 11.43 -8.17 8.82
C LYS A 72 10.69 -7.16 9.70
N LYS A 73 10.05 -6.15 9.09
CA LYS A 73 9.31 -5.10 9.79
C LYS A 73 7.97 -4.83 9.11
N MET A 74 6.91 -4.77 9.91
CA MET A 74 5.60 -4.26 9.49
C MET A 74 5.32 -2.90 10.14
N ILE A 75 4.93 -1.93 9.32
CA ILE A 75 4.35 -0.66 9.77
C ILE A 75 2.88 -0.68 9.36
N SER A 76 1.99 -0.80 10.34
CA SER A 76 0.57 -0.99 10.08
C SER A 76 -0.32 -0.36 11.15
N SER A 77 -1.60 -0.26 10.88
CA SER A 77 -2.57 0.26 11.85
C SER A 77 -3.41 -0.83 12.51
N TYR A 78 -3.25 -2.08 12.09
CA TYR A 78 -4.06 -3.20 12.56
C TYR A 78 -3.33 -4.53 12.37
N VAL A 79 -3.38 -5.40 13.37
CA VAL A 79 -2.74 -6.73 13.36
C VAL A 79 -3.76 -7.86 13.17
N GLY A 80 -4.97 -7.72 13.69
CA GLY A 80 -5.98 -8.78 13.79
C GLY A 80 -6.36 -9.47 12.47
N GLU A 81 -7.05 -10.61 12.57
CA GLU A 81 -7.48 -11.49 11.48
C GLU A 81 -6.33 -12.22 10.75
N ASN A 82 -5.08 -12.12 11.25
CA ASN A 82 -3.93 -12.83 10.74
C ASN A 82 -3.16 -13.43 11.92
N ALA A 83 -3.35 -14.73 12.16
CA ALA A 83 -2.78 -15.44 13.32
C ALA A 83 -1.24 -15.52 13.24
N GLU A 84 -0.68 -15.66 12.05
CA GLU A 84 0.77 -15.69 11.86
C GLU A 84 1.40 -14.31 12.12
N PHE A 85 0.74 -13.23 11.75
CA PHE A 85 1.18 -11.88 12.06
C PHE A 85 1.25 -11.68 13.59
N GLU A 86 0.14 -12.01 14.28
CA GLU A 86 0.08 -11.92 15.74
C GLU A 86 1.16 -12.79 16.41
N ARG A 87 1.32 -14.03 15.97
CA ARG A 87 2.33 -14.94 16.49
C ARG A 87 3.75 -14.39 16.35
N GLN A 88 4.12 -13.90 15.16
CA GLN A 88 5.45 -13.36 14.89
C GLN A 88 5.72 -12.08 15.69
N MET A 89 4.71 -11.21 15.85
CA MET A 89 4.80 -10.01 16.66
C MET A 89 5.05 -10.37 18.14
N LEU A 90 4.25 -11.27 18.71
CA LEU A 90 4.35 -11.67 20.12
C LEU A 90 5.64 -12.44 20.44
N SER A 91 6.17 -13.20 19.47
CA SER A 91 7.45 -13.91 19.64
C SER A 91 8.68 -13.03 19.44
N GLY A 92 8.50 -11.81 18.92
CA GLY A 92 9.62 -10.92 18.57
C GLY A 92 10.36 -11.30 17.27
N GLU A 93 9.83 -12.26 16.50
CA GLU A 93 10.37 -12.60 15.18
C GLU A 93 10.17 -11.48 14.15
N LEU A 94 9.10 -10.71 14.30
CA LEU A 94 8.73 -9.60 13.43
C LEU A 94 8.73 -8.30 14.21
N GLU A 95 9.48 -7.31 13.74
CA GLU A 95 9.35 -5.94 14.24
C GLU A 95 8.02 -5.34 13.78
N VAL A 96 7.23 -4.82 14.71
CA VAL A 96 5.93 -4.19 14.38
C VAL A 96 5.87 -2.78 14.94
N GLU A 97 5.60 -1.83 14.05
CA GLU A 97 5.31 -0.43 14.38
C GLU A 97 3.82 -0.17 14.15
N LEU A 98 3.07 -0.05 15.25
CA LEU A 98 1.66 0.30 15.16
C LEU A 98 1.51 1.82 15.04
N THR A 99 0.94 2.25 13.93
CA THR A 99 0.68 3.66 13.63
C THR A 99 -0.84 3.89 13.62
N PRO A 100 -1.38 4.93 14.29
CA PRO A 100 -2.80 5.25 14.20
C PRO A 100 -3.23 5.36 12.74
N GLN A 101 -4.37 4.76 12.38
CA GLN A 101 -4.76 4.59 10.96
C GLN A 101 -4.80 5.91 10.18
N GLY A 102 -5.34 6.97 10.78
CA GLY A 102 -5.36 8.29 10.15
C GLY A 102 -3.96 8.86 9.96
N THR A 103 -3.05 8.63 10.90
CA THR A 103 -1.63 9.01 10.80
C THR A 103 -0.93 8.21 9.71
N LEU A 104 -1.18 6.89 9.62
CA LEU A 104 -0.65 6.04 8.54
C LEU A 104 -1.04 6.59 7.17
N ALA A 105 -2.33 6.90 6.99
CA ALA A 105 -2.84 7.47 5.75
C ALA A 105 -2.21 8.83 5.42
N GLU A 106 -2.07 9.70 6.42
CA GLU A 106 -1.50 11.03 6.25
C GLU A 106 0.01 10.97 5.97
N LYS A 107 0.75 10.03 6.57
CA LYS A 107 2.17 9.78 6.26
C LYS A 107 2.37 9.36 4.80
N CYS A 108 1.47 8.52 4.26
CA CYS A 108 1.46 8.16 2.83
C CYS A 108 1.15 9.38 1.96
N ARG A 109 0.10 10.16 2.32
CA ARG A 109 -0.29 11.36 1.57
C ARG A 109 0.81 12.43 1.60
N ALA A 110 1.44 12.63 2.74
CA ALA A 110 2.56 13.57 2.88
C ALA A 110 3.73 13.16 1.97
N ALA A 111 4.09 11.88 1.95
CA ALA A 111 5.11 11.34 1.05
C ALA A 111 4.76 11.59 -0.42
N GLN A 112 3.51 11.27 -0.84
CA GLN A 112 3.01 11.52 -2.19
C GLN A 112 3.10 13.01 -2.59
N ALA A 113 2.85 13.91 -1.64
CA ALA A 113 2.85 15.36 -1.86
C ALA A 113 4.24 16.01 -1.69
N GLY A 114 5.27 15.24 -1.32
CA GLY A 114 6.60 15.79 -1.03
C GLY A 114 6.68 16.60 0.27
N ILE A 115 5.74 16.39 1.20
CA ILE A 115 5.71 17.04 2.52
C ILE A 115 6.50 16.17 3.49
N PRO A 116 7.62 16.66 4.06
CA PRO A 116 8.52 15.81 4.86
C PRO A 116 7.96 15.44 6.23
N ALA A 117 7.11 16.29 6.82
CA ALA A 117 6.53 16.08 8.14
C ALA A 117 5.27 16.93 8.35
N PHE A 118 4.47 16.54 9.32
CA PHE A 118 3.25 17.25 9.71
C PHE A 118 2.97 17.07 11.21
N TYR A 119 2.12 17.92 11.78
CA TYR A 119 1.65 17.78 13.14
C TYR A 119 0.24 17.21 13.19
N THR A 120 0.01 16.26 14.12
CA THR A 120 -1.30 15.63 14.33
C THR A 120 -1.62 15.51 15.81
N PRO A 121 -2.88 15.67 16.25
CA PRO A 121 -3.28 15.39 17.62
C PRO A 121 -3.43 13.88 17.90
N ALA A 122 -3.48 13.05 16.84
CA ALA A 122 -3.66 11.60 16.99
C ALA A 122 -2.45 10.96 17.69
N GLY A 123 -2.72 10.18 18.73
CA GLY A 123 -1.68 9.50 19.50
C GLY A 123 -1.04 10.35 20.61
N TYR A 124 -1.33 11.64 20.73
CA TYR A 124 -0.84 12.42 21.88
C TYR A 124 -1.32 11.84 23.21
N GLY A 125 -0.41 11.72 24.17
CA GLY A 125 -0.70 11.14 25.47
C GLY A 125 -0.72 9.61 25.51
N THR A 126 -0.25 8.97 24.44
CA THR A 126 -0.05 7.51 24.35
C THR A 126 1.41 7.19 24.05
N GLU A 127 1.79 5.92 24.08
CA GLU A 127 3.13 5.43 23.68
C GLU A 127 3.55 5.91 22.28
N VAL A 128 2.58 6.15 21.38
CA VAL A 128 2.85 6.69 20.05
C VAL A 128 3.55 8.05 20.08
N ALA A 129 3.34 8.84 21.15
CA ALA A 129 3.93 10.17 21.29
C ALA A 129 5.35 10.16 21.89
N GLU A 130 5.82 9.02 22.39
CA GLU A 130 7.12 8.95 23.07
C GLU A 130 8.27 9.35 22.15
N GLY A 131 9.12 10.24 22.62
CA GLY A 131 10.28 10.74 21.88
C GLY A 131 9.96 11.69 20.70
N LYS A 132 8.67 12.00 20.44
CA LYS A 132 8.26 12.90 19.36
C LYS A 132 8.16 14.35 19.86
N GLU A 133 8.50 15.30 18.97
CA GLU A 133 8.29 16.72 19.22
C GLU A 133 6.81 17.02 19.43
N VAL A 134 6.49 17.80 20.46
CA VAL A 134 5.12 18.26 20.74
C VAL A 134 5.02 19.75 20.52
N LYS A 135 4.00 20.19 19.80
CA LYS A 135 3.69 21.60 19.58
C LYS A 135 2.21 21.89 19.78
N GLU A 136 1.92 23.00 20.40
CA GLU A 136 0.55 23.42 20.62
C GLU A 136 0.00 24.23 19.44
N PHE A 137 -1.19 23.87 18.97
CA PHE A 137 -1.97 24.63 17.98
C PHE A 137 -3.37 24.91 18.53
N LYS A 138 -3.74 26.17 18.65
CA LYS A 138 -5.07 26.58 19.13
C LYS A 138 -5.46 25.94 20.48
N GLY A 139 -4.50 25.88 21.42
CA GLY A 139 -4.72 25.29 22.75
C GLY A 139 -4.78 23.76 22.77
N LYS A 140 -4.40 23.07 21.68
CA LYS A 140 -4.37 21.61 21.61
C LYS A 140 -2.98 21.11 21.26
N PRO A 141 -2.44 20.14 22.02
CA PRO A 141 -1.14 19.55 21.73
C PRO A 141 -1.22 18.63 20.48
N HIS A 142 -0.15 18.68 19.70
CA HIS A 142 0.05 17.87 18.51
C HIS A 142 1.46 17.29 18.53
N ILE A 143 1.61 16.09 18.01
CA ILE A 143 2.91 15.42 17.83
C ILE A 143 3.38 15.57 16.38
N LEU A 144 4.70 15.69 16.21
CA LEU A 144 5.33 15.70 14.88
C LEU A 144 5.42 14.27 14.33
N GLU A 145 4.89 14.08 13.12
CA GLU A 145 5.02 12.84 12.36
C GLU A 145 5.77 13.09 11.05
N HIS A 146 6.69 12.21 10.72
CA HIS A 146 7.41 12.25 9.45
C HIS A 146 6.68 11.48 8.37
N ALA A 147 6.72 11.97 7.14
CA ALA A 147 6.27 11.23 5.98
C ALA A 147 7.05 9.92 5.83
N PHE A 148 6.46 8.94 5.17
CA PHE A 148 7.19 7.71 4.83
C PHE A 148 8.22 7.95 3.72
N ASP A 149 9.32 7.21 3.77
CA ASP A 149 10.28 7.07 2.68
C ASP A 149 10.29 5.59 2.27
N ALA A 150 9.73 5.30 1.11
CA ALA A 150 9.65 3.93 0.59
C ALA A 150 10.33 3.82 -0.77
N ASP A 151 11.00 2.70 -1.00
CA ASP A 151 11.67 2.43 -2.27
C ASP A 151 10.65 2.12 -3.36
N PHE A 152 9.60 1.36 -3.00
CA PHE A 152 8.51 1.03 -3.92
C PHE A 152 7.15 1.24 -3.26
N SER A 153 6.19 1.69 -4.08
CA SER A 153 4.75 1.58 -3.80
C SER A 153 4.13 0.62 -4.78
N ILE A 154 3.31 -0.31 -4.29
CA ILE A 154 2.59 -1.29 -5.10
C ILE A 154 1.11 -1.10 -4.84
N VAL A 155 0.37 -0.66 -5.86
CA VAL A 155 -1.04 -0.34 -5.76
C VAL A 155 -1.89 -1.13 -6.75
N LYS A 156 -3.13 -1.39 -6.38
CA LYS A 156 -4.11 -2.05 -7.25
C LYS A 156 -5.18 -1.06 -7.64
N ALA A 157 -5.46 -0.93 -8.95
CA ALA A 157 -6.55 -0.13 -9.48
C ALA A 157 -7.54 -0.99 -10.29
N TRP A 158 -8.70 -0.42 -10.61
CA TRP A 158 -9.66 -1.07 -11.49
C TRP A 158 -9.23 -0.96 -12.94
N LYS A 159 -9.02 0.27 -13.41
CA LYS A 159 -8.56 0.54 -14.77
C LYS A 159 -7.30 1.39 -14.76
N GLY A 160 -6.48 1.20 -15.76
CA GLY A 160 -5.35 2.07 -16.06
C GLY A 160 -5.05 2.13 -17.53
N ASP A 161 -4.44 3.20 -17.99
CA ASP A 161 -3.95 3.32 -19.35
C ASP A 161 -2.42 3.12 -19.43
N HIS A 162 -1.90 2.99 -20.65
CA HIS A 162 -0.47 2.77 -20.88
C HIS A 162 0.43 3.90 -20.36
N ALA A 163 -0.13 5.11 -20.17
CA ALA A 163 0.60 6.24 -19.59
C ALA A 163 0.62 6.22 -18.04
N GLY A 164 -0.15 5.29 -17.42
CA GLY A 164 -0.22 5.10 -15.98
C GLY A 164 -1.33 5.89 -15.28
N ASN A 165 -2.28 6.48 -16.01
CA ASN A 165 -3.46 7.06 -15.38
C ASN A 165 -4.34 5.97 -14.78
N LEU A 166 -4.86 6.17 -13.56
CA LEU A 166 -5.60 5.14 -12.83
C LEU A 166 -7.00 5.59 -12.42
N ILE A 167 -7.94 4.64 -12.51
CA ILE A 167 -9.30 4.72 -11.95
C ILE A 167 -9.48 3.59 -10.94
N PHE A 168 -9.90 3.92 -9.73
CA PHE A 168 -10.28 2.94 -8.69
C PHE A 168 -11.78 2.70 -8.71
N LYS A 169 -12.21 1.54 -8.20
CA LYS A 169 -13.62 1.18 -8.09
C LYS A 169 -14.05 1.06 -6.63
N GLY A 170 -15.01 1.89 -6.22
CA GLY A 170 -15.59 1.85 -4.88
C GLY A 170 -14.55 1.93 -3.77
N SER A 171 -14.72 1.11 -2.72
CA SER A 171 -13.88 1.07 -1.53
C SER A 171 -12.45 0.54 -1.79
N ALA A 172 -12.19 -0.10 -2.94
CA ALA A 172 -10.85 -0.52 -3.32
C ALA A 172 -9.89 0.66 -3.61
N ARG A 173 -10.40 1.90 -3.64
CA ARG A 173 -9.57 3.10 -3.68
C ARG A 173 -8.71 3.27 -2.43
N ASN A 174 -9.25 3.04 -1.26
CA ASN A 174 -8.65 3.04 0.09
C ASN A 174 -7.19 3.55 0.16
N PHE A 175 -6.25 2.78 0.74
CA PHE A 175 -4.84 3.13 0.82
C PHE A 175 -4.11 3.13 -0.53
N ASN A 176 -4.68 2.52 -1.57
CA ASN A 176 -4.12 2.57 -2.91
C ASN A 176 -3.93 4.01 -3.40
N HIS A 177 -4.87 4.91 -3.10
CA HIS A 177 -4.81 6.30 -3.53
C HIS A 177 -3.65 7.09 -2.90
N PRO A 178 -3.50 7.16 -1.56
CA PRO A 178 -2.41 7.92 -0.96
C PRO A 178 -1.03 7.25 -1.10
N MET A 179 -0.97 5.95 -1.39
CA MET A 179 0.30 5.25 -1.64
C MET A 179 0.78 5.39 -3.08
N ALA A 180 -0.12 5.65 -4.04
CA ALA A 180 0.29 5.91 -5.42
C ALA A 180 1.17 7.17 -5.48
N GLY A 181 2.41 7.04 -5.99
CA GLY A 181 3.38 8.14 -6.04
C GLY A 181 4.08 8.47 -4.72
N ALA A 182 3.84 7.70 -3.65
CA ALA A 182 4.51 7.89 -2.36
C ALA A 182 5.87 7.18 -2.27
N GLY A 183 6.09 6.13 -3.06
CA GLY A 183 7.38 5.46 -3.19
C GLY A 183 8.22 6.07 -4.32
N LYS A 184 9.53 5.81 -4.30
CA LYS A 184 10.47 6.22 -5.37
C LYS A 184 10.06 5.64 -6.72
N ILE A 185 9.55 4.40 -6.72
CA ILE A 185 8.98 3.71 -7.87
C ILE A 185 7.59 3.23 -7.49
N THR A 186 6.57 3.61 -8.27
CA THR A 186 5.21 3.12 -8.10
C THR A 186 4.85 2.12 -9.19
N ILE A 187 4.45 0.93 -8.76
CA ILE A 187 3.91 -0.16 -9.58
C ILE A 187 2.39 -0.15 -9.46
N ALA A 188 1.70 -0.10 -10.58
CA ALA A 188 0.25 -0.23 -10.62
C ALA A 188 -0.16 -1.56 -11.27
N GLU A 189 -0.88 -2.37 -10.51
CA GLU A 189 -1.58 -3.57 -10.96
C GLU A 189 -3.02 -3.21 -11.28
N VAL A 190 -3.51 -3.47 -12.49
CA VAL A 190 -4.86 -3.12 -12.90
C VAL A 190 -5.66 -4.33 -13.35
N GLU A 191 -6.98 -4.27 -13.16
CA GLU A 191 -7.88 -5.31 -13.68
C GLU A 191 -8.08 -5.18 -15.19
N GLU A 192 -8.08 -3.94 -15.69
CA GLU A 192 -8.28 -3.63 -17.12
C GLU A 192 -7.25 -2.56 -17.53
N LEU A 193 -6.38 -2.93 -18.45
CA LEU A 193 -5.40 -2.05 -19.08
C LEU A 193 -5.94 -1.59 -20.43
N VAL A 194 -6.08 -0.27 -20.58
CA VAL A 194 -6.70 0.33 -21.78
C VAL A 194 -5.73 1.22 -22.54
N GLU A 195 -6.07 1.54 -23.78
CA GLU A 195 -5.29 2.47 -24.59
C GLU A 195 -5.42 3.91 -24.08
N PRO A 196 -4.37 4.73 -24.22
CA PRO A 196 -4.44 6.15 -23.91
C PRO A 196 -5.59 6.86 -24.62
N GLY A 197 -6.36 7.63 -23.87
CA GLY A 197 -7.55 8.32 -24.37
C GLY A 197 -8.87 7.56 -24.21
N GLN A 198 -8.84 6.31 -23.73
CA GLN A 198 -10.05 5.55 -23.43
C GLN A 198 -10.61 5.80 -22.02
N LEU A 199 -9.81 6.37 -21.11
CA LEU A 199 -10.29 6.83 -19.82
C LEU A 199 -10.86 8.24 -19.93
N ASP A 200 -12.01 8.49 -19.31
CA ASP A 200 -12.53 9.85 -19.18
C ASP A 200 -11.55 10.65 -18.29
N PRO A 201 -10.97 11.77 -18.80
CA PRO A 201 -10.03 12.58 -18.04
C PRO A 201 -10.62 13.15 -16.73
N ASN A 202 -11.95 13.29 -16.64
CA ASN A 202 -12.63 13.76 -15.43
C ASN A 202 -12.76 12.65 -14.36
N GLU A 203 -12.58 11.38 -14.73
CA GLU A 203 -12.69 10.25 -13.81
C GLU A 203 -11.31 9.75 -13.32
N ILE A 204 -10.20 10.30 -13.82
CA ILE A 204 -8.86 9.91 -13.40
C ILE A 204 -8.65 10.27 -11.93
N HIS A 205 -8.40 9.24 -11.11
CA HIS A 205 -8.12 9.41 -9.69
C HIS A 205 -6.63 9.66 -9.40
N ILE A 206 -5.74 9.03 -10.15
CA ILE A 206 -4.30 9.20 -10.06
C ILE A 206 -3.75 9.52 -11.45
N PRO A 207 -3.07 10.66 -11.62
CA PRO A 207 -2.44 11.00 -12.89
C PRO A 207 -1.21 10.11 -13.13
N GLY A 208 -0.99 9.76 -14.38
CA GLY A 208 0.06 8.83 -14.79
C GLY A 208 1.47 9.24 -14.35
N ILE A 209 1.74 10.53 -14.13
CA ILE A 209 3.04 11.00 -13.66
C ILE A 209 3.49 10.34 -12.35
N MET A 210 2.55 9.88 -11.52
CA MET A 210 2.83 9.20 -10.26
C MET A 210 3.18 7.72 -10.41
N ILE A 211 2.98 7.13 -11.60
CA ILE A 211 3.17 5.71 -11.86
C ILE A 211 4.39 5.51 -12.76
N GLN A 212 5.29 4.60 -12.39
CA GLN A 212 6.47 4.26 -13.17
C GLN A 212 6.29 2.97 -13.95
N ARG A 213 5.52 2.01 -13.42
CA ARG A 213 5.26 0.72 -14.07
C ARG A 213 3.79 0.36 -13.94
N ILE A 214 3.20 -0.17 -15.01
CA ILE A 214 1.81 -0.62 -15.02
C ILE A 214 1.69 -1.95 -15.77
N PHE A 215 0.86 -2.86 -15.24
CA PHE A 215 0.52 -4.11 -15.92
C PHE A 215 -0.90 -4.54 -15.59
N GLN A 216 -1.48 -5.35 -16.46
CA GLN A 216 -2.76 -5.99 -16.19
C GLN A 216 -2.53 -7.28 -15.42
N GLY A 217 -3.17 -7.42 -14.25
CA GLY A 217 -3.15 -8.64 -13.47
C GLY A 217 -3.87 -9.78 -14.19
N GLU A 218 -3.34 -10.98 -14.08
CA GLU A 218 -3.90 -12.16 -14.77
C GLU A 218 -5.17 -12.68 -14.09
N LYS A 219 -5.18 -12.67 -12.75
CA LYS A 219 -6.27 -13.21 -11.95
C LYS A 219 -6.43 -12.44 -10.65
N PHE A 220 -7.69 -12.19 -10.27
CA PHE A 220 -8.06 -11.60 -9.00
C PHE A 220 -9.08 -12.48 -8.28
N GLU A 221 -8.75 -12.88 -7.06
CA GLU A 221 -9.67 -13.66 -6.21
C GLU A 221 -10.71 -12.78 -5.54
N LYS A 222 -10.33 -11.58 -5.10
CA LYS A 222 -11.21 -10.55 -4.49
C LYS A 222 -12.13 -11.11 -3.42
N ARG A 223 -11.60 -11.84 -2.47
CA ARG A 223 -12.38 -12.62 -1.48
C ARG A 223 -13.53 -11.86 -0.84
N ILE A 224 -13.30 -10.61 -0.41
CA ILE A 224 -14.31 -9.79 0.28
C ILE A 224 -15.17 -8.99 -0.71
N GLU A 225 -14.60 -8.55 -1.83
CA GLU A 225 -15.30 -7.74 -2.84
C GLU A 225 -16.42 -8.54 -3.51
N GLN A 226 -16.25 -9.84 -3.70
CA GLN A 226 -17.26 -10.73 -4.26
C GLN A 226 -18.50 -10.88 -3.38
N ARG A 227 -18.36 -10.72 -2.07
CA ARG A 227 -19.47 -10.84 -1.13
C ARG A 227 -20.33 -9.58 -1.01
N THR A 228 -19.79 -8.45 -1.39
CA THR A 228 -20.44 -7.14 -1.27
C THR A 228 -21.09 -6.66 -2.56
N VAL A 229 -20.76 -7.26 -3.70
CA VAL A 229 -21.41 -6.94 -4.99
C VAL A 229 -22.74 -7.69 -5.07
N ARG A 230 -23.84 -7.00 -4.74
CA ARG A 230 -25.17 -7.50 -5.06
C ARG A 230 -25.36 -7.44 -6.57
N THR A 231 -25.69 -8.56 -7.20
CA THR A 231 -26.26 -8.57 -8.56
C THR A 231 -27.52 -7.72 -8.53
N LYS A 232 -27.61 -6.71 -9.38
CA LYS A 232 -28.88 -6.00 -9.59
C LYS A 232 -29.82 -7.02 -10.24
N GLU A 233 -30.90 -7.37 -9.54
CA GLU A 233 -32.04 -8.06 -10.13
C GLU A 233 -32.72 -7.18 -11.17
#